data_51cbbb7d2a996f2266c51db3d5d65b78
#
_entry.id   51cbbb7d2a996f2266c51db3d5d65b78
#
_cell.length_a   1.000
_cell.length_b   1.000
_cell.length_c   1.000
_cell.angle_alpha   90.00
_cell.angle_beta   90.00
_cell.angle_gamma   90.00
#
_symmetry.space_group_name_H-M   'P 1'
#
loop_
_entity.id
_entity.type
_entity.pdbx_description
1 polymer ?
#
loop_
_entity_poly.entity_id
_entity_poly.type
_entity_poly.pdbx_seq_one_letter_code
_entity_poly.pdbx_strand_id
1 'polypeptide(L)'
;MDLYYDISELGYAWTCHPKNPEKILKLEAVDPEYQCGLTMSTHEEIHRKLLEKAKTFDFSSAKQERLLLNEECSQATKRSEKQMRKMMKKSVPPSSAPQMPSQSTDLAMPLNVENNVPSDMEVMQFKPYPE
;
A
#
# COMPACT_ATOMS: atom_id res chain seq x y z
N MET A 1 -2.71 -17.43 28.24
CA MET A 1 -3.69 -17.03 27.21
C MET A 1 -2.90 -16.50 26.03
N ASP A 2 -2.99 -17.16 24.88
CA ASP A 2 -2.22 -16.74 23.71
C ASP A 2 -2.99 -15.67 22.96
N LEU A 3 -2.32 -14.56 22.65
CA LEU A 3 -2.88 -13.42 21.90
C LEU A 3 -2.21 -13.37 20.54
N TYR A 4 -3.00 -13.39 19.50
CA TYR A 4 -2.59 -13.28 18.10
C TYR A 4 -3.04 -11.95 17.53
N TYR A 5 -2.14 -11.21 16.92
CA TYR A 5 -2.44 -9.94 16.27
C TYR A 5 -1.69 -9.82 14.94
N ASP A 6 -2.20 -9.00 14.04
CA ASP A 6 -1.57 -8.70 12.76
C ASP A 6 -0.71 -7.44 12.90
N ILE A 7 0.54 -7.54 12.50
CA ILE A 7 1.50 -6.41 12.50
C ILE A 7 1.05 -5.31 11.53
N SER A 8 0.31 -5.68 10.49
CA SER A 8 -0.19 -4.76 9.47
C SER A 8 -1.47 -4.04 9.88
N GLU A 9 -2.19 -4.55 10.90
CA GLU A 9 -3.49 -4.04 11.34
C GLU A 9 -3.67 -4.21 12.84
N LEU A 10 -3.43 -3.16 13.61
CA LEU A 10 -3.52 -3.19 15.06
C LEU A 10 -4.94 -2.97 15.61
N GLY A 11 -5.92 -2.82 14.73
CA GLY A 11 -7.31 -2.62 15.11
C GLY A 11 -7.98 -3.84 15.73
N TYR A 12 -7.41 -5.02 15.54
CA TYR A 12 -7.99 -6.29 15.99
C TYR A 12 -6.91 -7.24 16.50
N ALA A 13 -7.33 -8.08 17.43
CA ALA A 13 -6.54 -9.21 17.92
C ALA A 13 -7.43 -10.43 18.09
N TRP A 14 -6.84 -11.60 18.18
CA TRP A 14 -7.56 -12.84 18.38
C TRP A 14 -6.97 -13.60 19.57
N THR A 15 -7.81 -14.26 20.33
CA THR A 15 -7.41 -15.13 21.43
C THR A 15 -8.27 -16.38 21.47
N CYS A 16 -7.75 -17.44 22.05
CA CYS A 16 -8.52 -18.65 22.28
C CYS A 16 -9.35 -18.51 23.56
N HIS A 17 -10.59 -19.00 23.54
CA HIS A 17 -11.42 -19.00 24.72
C HIS A 17 -10.84 -19.92 25.80
N PRO A 18 -10.70 -19.48 27.07
CA PRO A 18 -9.98 -20.24 28.10
C PRO A 18 -10.58 -21.60 28.42
N LYS A 19 -11.89 -21.79 28.22
CA LYS A 19 -12.58 -23.06 28.44
C LYS A 19 -12.76 -23.92 27.19
N ASN A 20 -12.66 -23.31 26.01
CA ASN A 20 -12.83 -23.98 24.71
C ASN A 20 -11.76 -23.48 23.74
N PRO A 21 -10.60 -24.12 23.65
CA PRO A 21 -9.49 -23.64 22.81
C PRO A 21 -9.81 -23.63 21.30
N GLU A 22 -10.81 -24.39 20.86
CA GLU A 22 -11.30 -24.37 19.47
C GLU A 22 -12.09 -23.09 19.13
N LYS A 23 -12.56 -22.36 20.13
CA LYS A 23 -13.32 -21.13 19.92
C LYS A 23 -12.39 -19.92 19.93
N ILE A 24 -12.21 -19.33 18.76
CA ILE A 24 -11.44 -18.09 18.59
C ILE A 24 -12.36 -16.90 18.92
N LEU A 25 -11.88 -16.02 19.78
CA LEU A 25 -12.52 -14.75 20.11
C LEU A 25 -11.79 -13.61 19.41
N LYS A 26 -12.53 -12.79 18.71
CA LYS A 26 -12.03 -11.55 18.14
C LYS A 26 -12.13 -10.44 19.18
N LEU A 27 -11.02 -9.76 19.44
CA LEU A 27 -10.94 -8.61 20.33
C LEU A 27 -10.81 -7.35 19.47
N GLU A 28 -11.56 -6.34 19.81
CA GLU A 28 -11.48 -5.04 19.16
C GLU A 28 -10.53 -4.13 19.95
N ALA A 29 -9.92 -3.20 19.23
CA ALA A 29 -9.02 -2.22 19.82
C ALA A 29 -9.75 -1.32 20.84
N VAL A 30 -9.04 -0.90 21.86
CA VAL A 30 -9.56 0.02 22.91
C VAL A 30 -9.91 1.38 22.31
N ASP A 31 -9.13 1.87 21.38
CA ASP A 31 -9.39 3.09 20.63
C ASP A 31 -9.33 2.79 19.13
N PRO A 32 -10.49 2.44 18.52
CA PRO A 32 -10.54 2.10 17.11
C PRO A 32 -10.16 3.27 16.19
N GLU A 33 -10.41 4.52 16.60
CA GLU A 33 -10.02 5.68 15.79
C GLU A 33 -8.50 5.81 15.64
N TYR A 34 -7.77 5.39 16.67
CA TYR A 34 -6.31 5.39 16.61
C TYR A 34 -5.75 4.11 15.97
N GLN A 35 -6.28 2.95 16.33
CA GLN A 35 -5.68 1.65 16.03
C GLN A 35 -6.13 1.04 14.70
N CYS A 36 -7.32 1.36 14.18
CA CYS A 36 -7.76 0.86 12.88
C CYS A 36 -6.89 1.40 11.74
N GLY A 37 -6.41 0.51 10.87
CA GLY A 37 -5.51 0.84 9.78
C GLY A 37 -4.12 1.30 10.23
N LEU A 38 -3.75 1.03 11.47
CA LEU A 38 -2.43 1.34 12.01
C LEU A 38 -1.54 0.11 11.95
N THR A 39 -0.36 0.25 11.35
CA THR A 39 0.68 -0.78 11.37
C THR A 39 1.54 -0.65 12.61
N MET A 40 2.18 -1.75 13.02
CA MET A 40 3.09 -1.75 14.16
C MET A 40 4.25 -0.75 13.98
N SER A 41 4.83 -0.70 12.80
CA SER A 41 5.92 0.25 12.50
C SER A 41 5.49 1.71 12.61
N THR A 42 4.27 2.04 12.19
CA THR A 42 3.73 3.41 12.36
C THR A 42 3.45 3.72 13.83
N HIS A 43 2.97 2.74 14.59
CA HIS A 43 2.76 2.87 16.03
C HIS A 43 4.08 3.16 16.77
N GLU A 44 5.12 2.40 16.47
CA GLU A 44 6.45 2.60 17.05
C GLU A 44 7.04 3.98 16.71
N GLU A 45 6.85 4.43 15.47
CA GLU A 45 7.30 5.77 15.05
C GLU A 45 6.56 6.89 15.79
N ILE A 46 5.23 6.75 15.96
CA ILE A 46 4.44 7.69 16.75
C ILE A 46 4.92 7.72 18.20
N HIS A 47 5.16 6.55 18.79
CA HIS A 47 5.65 6.43 20.16
C HIS A 47 7.03 7.08 20.32
N ARG A 48 7.94 6.84 19.37
CA ARG A 48 9.27 7.46 19.34
C ARG A 48 9.18 8.99 19.27
N LYS A 49 8.34 9.54 18.38
CA LYS A 49 8.12 10.99 18.25
C LYS A 49 7.53 11.63 19.51
N LEU A 50 6.64 10.93 20.20
CA LEU A 50 6.09 11.40 21.47
C LEU A 50 7.16 11.44 22.56
N LEU A 51 8.01 10.41 22.64
CA LEU A 51 9.14 10.40 23.59
C LEU A 51 10.14 11.52 23.30
N GLU A 52 10.48 11.77 22.04
CA GLU A 52 11.35 12.90 21.64
C GLU A 52 10.78 14.26 22.07
N LYS A 53 9.45 14.39 22.06
CA LYS A 53 8.75 15.59 22.55
C LYS A 53 8.55 15.62 24.06
N ALA A 54 9.14 14.67 24.79
CA ALA A 54 8.98 14.48 26.24
C ALA A 54 7.50 14.40 26.68
N LYS A 55 6.64 13.85 25.84
CA LYS A 55 5.21 13.59 26.13
C LYS A 55 5.02 12.16 26.55
N THR A 56 4.16 11.96 27.55
CA THR A 56 3.66 10.63 27.89
C THR A 56 2.72 10.13 26.78
N PHE A 57 2.69 8.82 26.56
CA PHE A 57 1.77 8.24 25.61
C PHE A 57 0.32 8.42 26.08
N ASP A 58 -0.47 9.11 25.26
CA ASP A 58 -1.89 9.31 25.42
C ASP A 58 -2.55 9.17 24.04
N PHE A 59 -3.70 8.54 23.96
CA PHE A 59 -4.40 8.33 22.69
C PHE A 59 -4.70 9.61 21.93
N SER A 60 -5.02 10.69 22.64
CA SER A 60 -5.25 12.00 22.03
C SER A 60 -4.00 12.55 21.36
N SER A 61 -2.88 12.53 22.06
CA SER A 61 -1.58 12.94 21.53
C SER A 61 -1.12 12.03 20.39
N ALA A 62 -1.37 10.73 20.50
CA ALA A 62 -1.03 9.75 19.47
C ALA A 62 -1.83 9.94 18.18
N LYS A 63 -3.12 10.28 18.27
CA LYS A 63 -3.96 10.62 17.11
C LYS A 63 -3.45 11.86 16.39
N GLN A 64 -3.08 12.90 17.13
CA GLN A 64 -2.49 14.11 16.57
C GLN A 64 -1.17 13.81 15.85
N GLU A 65 -0.30 13.00 16.45
CA GLU A 65 0.96 12.64 15.84
C GLU A 65 0.78 11.78 14.58
N ARG A 66 -0.21 10.89 14.59
CA ARG A 66 -0.62 10.10 13.41
C ARG A 66 -1.06 11.00 12.26
N LEU A 67 -1.85 12.03 12.53
CA LEU A 67 -2.27 13.00 11.51
C LEU A 67 -1.08 13.76 10.94
N LEU A 68 -0.16 14.21 11.78
CA LEU A 68 1.06 14.90 11.33
C LEU A 68 1.94 14.01 10.46
N LEU A 69 2.13 12.74 10.85
CA LEU A 69 2.86 11.75 10.04
C LEU A 69 2.22 11.54 8.67
N ASN A 70 0.91 11.39 8.61
CA ASN A 70 0.19 11.23 7.35
C ASN A 70 0.34 12.46 6.45
N GLU A 71 0.32 13.65 7.03
CA GLU A 71 0.54 14.90 6.30
C GLU A 71 1.97 15.00 5.77
N GLU A 72 2.97 14.69 6.59
CA GLU A 72 4.39 14.64 6.20
C GLU A 72 4.60 13.67 5.03
N CYS A 73 4.04 12.45 5.10
CA CYS A 73 4.11 11.46 4.03
C CYS A 73 3.45 11.97 2.74
N SER A 74 2.28 12.60 2.84
CA SER A 74 1.57 13.16 1.71
C SER A 74 2.35 14.29 1.03
N GLN A 75 2.99 15.16 1.82
CA GLN A 75 3.83 16.23 1.31
C GLN A 75 5.11 15.69 0.65
N ALA A 76 5.74 14.67 1.24
CA ALA A 76 6.91 14.01 0.69
C ALA A 76 6.61 13.38 -0.67
N THR A 77 5.47 12.71 -0.82
CA THR A 77 5.01 12.11 -2.08
C THR A 77 4.80 13.19 -3.15
N LYS A 78 4.11 14.28 -2.82
CA LYS A 78 3.88 15.40 -3.76
C LYS A 78 5.19 16.07 -4.20
N ARG A 79 6.18 16.19 -3.31
CA ARG A 79 7.51 16.72 -3.63
C ARG A 79 8.26 15.80 -4.58
N SER A 80 8.24 14.49 -4.32
CA SER A 80 8.85 13.48 -5.16
C SER A 80 8.25 13.47 -6.58
N GLU A 81 6.93 13.46 -6.70
CA GLU A 81 6.24 13.53 -8.00
C GLU A 81 6.60 14.81 -8.78
N LYS A 82 6.66 15.95 -8.10
CA LYS A 82 7.05 17.21 -8.71
C LYS A 82 8.49 17.19 -9.23
N GLN A 83 9.39 16.56 -8.49
CA GLN A 83 10.78 16.37 -8.93
C GLN A 83 10.86 15.44 -10.14
N MET A 84 10.18 14.30 -10.12
CA MET A 84 10.12 13.38 -11.26
C MET A 84 9.59 14.05 -12.52
N ARG A 85 8.51 14.82 -12.41
CA ARG A 85 7.95 15.59 -13.55
C ARG A 85 8.93 16.63 -14.10
N LYS A 86 9.73 17.26 -13.22
CA LYS A 86 10.79 18.19 -13.66
C LYS A 86 11.93 17.46 -14.39
N MET A 87 12.34 16.31 -13.90
CA MET A 87 13.39 15.49 -14.54
C MET A 87 12.94 14.98 -15.90
N MET A 88 11.69 14.48 -16.01
CA MET A 88 11.13 14.03 -17.28
C MET A 88 11.05 15.17 -18.32
N LYS A 89 10.67 16.39 -17.90
CA LYS A 89 10.67 17.56 -18.81
C LYS A 89 12.07 17.97 -19.26
N LYS A 90 13.09 17.72 -18.45
CA LYS A 90 14.47 18.07 -18.77
C LYS A 90 15.17 17.01 -19.65
N SER A 91 14.68 15.77 -19.61
CA SER A 91 15.23 14.66 -20.40
C SER A 91 14.63 14.52 -21.80
N VAL A 92 13.61 15.32 -22.16
CA VAL A 92 13.14 15.41 -23.53
C VAL A 92 14.07 16.39 -24.26
N PRO A 93 14.96 15.91 -25.18
CA PRO A 93 15.69 16.82 -26.05
C PRO A 93 14.65 17.60 -26.89
N PRO A 94 14.90 18.85 -27.24
CA PRO A 94 14.04 19.55 -28.17
C PRO A 94 14.11 18.77 -29.49
N SER A 95 13.16 17.87 -29.67
CA SER A 95 12.96 17.19 -30.92
C SER A 95 12.58 18.28 -31.90
N SER A 96 13.56 18.64 -32.76
CA SER A 96 13.27 19.30 -34.01
C SER A 96 12.13 18.52 -34.65
N ALA A 97 11.02 19.19 -34.88
CA ALA A 97 9.84 18.62 -35.47
C ALA A 97 10.25 17.82 -36.72
N PRO A 98 9.96 16.53 -36.80
CA PRO A 98 10.12 15.82 -38.04
C PRO A 98 9.08 16.44 -39.01
N GLN A 99 9.57 17.07 -40.04
CA GLN A 99 8.73 17.39 -41.19
C GLN A 99 8.15 16.07 -41.66
N MET A 100 6.84 15.94 -41.55
CA MET A 100 6.13 14.84 -42.18
C MET A 100 6.28 14.98 -43.69
N PRO A 101 6.89 14.05 -44.39
CA PRO A 101 6.69 13.95 -45.82
C PRO A 101 5.24 13.48 -46.02
N SER A 102 4.43 14.32 -46.57
CA SER A 102 3.14 13.96 -47.12
C SER A 102 3.37 12.99 -48.26
N GLN A 103 3.36 11.72 -47.97
CA GLN A 103 3.16 10.67 -48.96
C GLN A 103 1.93 9.90 -48.51
N SER A 104 0.84 10.24 -49.17
CA SER A 104 -0.32 9.40 -49.30
C SER A 104 0.08 8.10 -49.97
N THR A 105 0.29 7.06 -49.19
CA THR A 105 0.32 5.71 -49.67
C THR A 105 -0.78 4.96 -48.93
N ASP A 106 -1.88 4.81 -49.63
CA ASP A 106 -2.89 3.78 -49.35
C ASP A 106 -2.21 2.42 -49.33
N LEU A 107 -1.84 1.98 -48.14
CA LEU A 107 -1.56 0.59 -47.85
C LEU A 107 -2.40 0.25 -46.64
N ALA A 108 -3.64 -0.16 -46.90
CA ALA A 108 -4.46 -0.93 -45.99
C ALA A 108 -3.70 -2.24 -45.72
N MET A 109 -2.92 -2.28 -44.66
CA MET A 109 -2.43 -3.53 -44.12
C MET A 109 -3.58 -4.24 -43.46
N PRO A 110 -3.94 -5.47 -43.87
CA PRO A 110 -4.85 -6.27 -43.07
C PRO A 110 -4.15 -6.57 -41.75
N LEU A 111 -4.68 -6.02 -40.67
CA LEU A 111 -4.34 -6.42 -39.32
C LEU A 111 -4.85 -7.85 -39.13
N ASN A 112 -4.07 -8.82 -39.51
CA ASN A 112 -4.19 -10.16 -39.01
C ASN A 112 -3.67 -10.13 -37.57
N VAL A 113 -4.55 -9.76 -36.67
CA VAL A 113 -4.35 -10.07 -35.26
C VAL A 113 -4.61 -11.56 -35.12
N GLU A 114 -3.63 -12.37 -35.42
CA GLU A 114 -3.61 -13.72 -34.91
C GLU A 114 -3.51 -13.56 -33.38
N ASN A 115 -4.67 -13.82 -32.74
CA ASN A 115 -4.75 -14.03 -31.30
C ASN A 115 -3.92 -15.27 -30.98
N ASN A 116 -2.62 -15.10 -30.88
CA ASN A 116 -1.76 -16.08 -30.26
C ASN A 116 -1.90 -15.90 -28.73
N VAL A 117 -3.03 -16.38 -28.23
CA VAL A 117 -3.22 -16.59 -26.80
C VAL A 117 -2.38 -17.83 -26.47
N PRO A 118 -1.30 -17.73 -25.69
CA PRO A 118 -0.62 -18.92 -25.21
C PRO A 118 -1.58 -19.71 -24.33
N SER A 119 -1.96 -20.88 -24.80
CA SER A 119 -2.87 -21.83 -24.12
C SER A 119 -2.22 -22.55 -22.93
N ASP A 120 -1.13 -22.03 -22.39
CA ASP A 120 -0.45 -22.62 -21.25
C ASP A 120 -0.63 -21.75 -20.00
N MET A 121 -1.86 -21.45 -19.65
CA MET A 121 -2.18 -21.23 -18.26
C MET A 121 -2.43 -22.60 -17.63
N GLU A 122 -1.37 -23.22 -17.15
CA GLU A 122 -1.47 -24.29 -16.16
C GLU A 122 -2.25 -23.72 -14.97
N VAL A 123 -3.51 -24.12 -14.92
CA VAL A 123 -4.33 -23.91 -13.72
C VAL A 123 -3.66 -24.69 -12.62
N MET A 124 -2.92 -24.01 -11.75
CA MET A 124 -2.43 -24.59 -10.51
C MET A 124 -3.65 -25.03 -9.71
N GLN A 125 -3.97 -26.32 -9.80
CA GLN A 125 -4.94 -26.92 -8.90
C GLN A 125 -4.33 -26.94 -7.49
N PHE A 126 -4.84 -26.05 -6.64
CA PHE A 126 -4.61 -26.14 -5.22
C PHE A 126 -5.17 -27.48 -4.72
N LYS A 127 -4.26 -28.42 -4.41
CA LYS A 127 -4.66 -29.61 -3.68
C LYS A 127 -4.97 -29.17 -2.24
N PRO A 128 -6.18 -29.45 -1.72
CA PRO A 128 -6.45 -29.25 -0.32
C PRO A 128 -5.51 -30.17 0.48
N TYR A 129 -4.94 -29.63 1.55
CA TYR A 129 -4.13 -30.40 2.48
C TYR A 129 -4.97 -31.56 3.00
N PRO A 130 -4.43 -32.79 3.05
CA PRO A 130 -5.11 -33.90 3.71
C PRO A 130 -5.19 -33.60 5.20
N GLU A 131 -6.39 -33.71 5.73
CA GLU A 131 -6.63 -33.69 7.19
C GLU A 131 -5.92 -34.84 7.90
#